data_0062b2ddaffe0d611fdf6a532ee3c85f
#
_entry.id   0062b2ddaffe0d611fdf6a532ee3c85f
#
_cell.length_a   1.000
_cell.length_b   1.000
_cell.length_c   1.000
_cell.angle_alpha   90.00
_cell.angle_beta   90.00
_cell.angle_gamma   90.00
#
_symmetry.space_group_name_H-M   'P 1'
#
loop_
_entity.id
_entity.type
_entity.pdbx_description
1 polymer ?
#
loop_
_entity_poly.entity_id
_entity_poly.type
_entity_poly.pdbx_seq_one_letter_code
_entity_poly.pdbx_strand_id
1 'polypeptide(L)'
;ELIHQVLKNQEDYSANLTGILVTGANGQPELFDFTQFGGTVDAIANADEPFHSVHRKLVLPQLNARKVAAMEAEVRDWARNGVQKLVDAGQGDCVGELANAIPVKVMARLVGLPVDDVDQLLEWAFSGGDILAGTPTLERMVELSASTGEMSEYLKQHFDARLQRSAPESPDDVMDELVRGVREGLISQQDAVSIIIVLVGAAGESTSSLVGSAVRILAQDASLQRR
;
A
#
# COMPACT_ATOMS: atom_id res chain seq x y z
N GLU A 1 23.73 -1.91 -15.30
CA GLU A 1 24.84 -2.53 -14.53
C GLU A 1 24.96 -1.88 -13.15
N LEU A 2 25.13 -0.55 -13.05
CA LEU A 2 25.24 0.19 -11.78
C LEU A 2 24.02 -0.01 -10.87
N ILE A 3 22.79 0.02 -11.40
CA ILE A 3 21.58 -0.24 -10.62
C ILE A 3 21.63 -1.61 -9.93
N HIS A 4 22.06 -2.65 -10.64
CA HIS A 4 22.22 -3.98 -10.08
C HIS A 4 23.29 -4.06 -8.99
N GLN A 5 24.37 -3.29 -9.11
CA GLN A 5 25.41 -3.21 -8.08
C GLN A 5 24.86 -2.58 -6.82
N VAL A 6 24.17 -1.43 -6.93
CA VAL A 6 23.54 -0.75 -5.78
C VAL A 6 22.52 -1.67 -5.09
N LEU A 7 21.57 -2.26 -5.85
CA LEU A 7 20.51 -3.11 -5.28
C LEU A 7 21.01 -4.39 -4.61
N LYS A 8 22.22 -4.87 -4.93
CA LYS A 8 22.81 -6.07 -4.34
C LYS A 8 23.78 -5.78 -3.21
N ASN A 9 24.25 -4.56 -3.09
CA ASN A 9 25.25 -4.18 -2.11
C ASN A 9 24.58 -3.60 -0.87
N GLN A 10 24.14 -4.48 0.03
CA GLN A 10 23.49 -4.12 1.28
C GLN A 10 24.49 -3.67 2.37
N GLU A 11 25.80 -3.79 2.14
CA GLU A 11 26.83 -3.30 3.07
C GLU A 11 26.98 -1.78 2.95
N ASP A 12 26.91 -1.24 1.71
CA ASP A 12 27.09 0.18 1.43
C ASP A 12 25.75 0.94 1.26
N TYR A 13 24.66 0.25 0.96
CA TYR A 13 23.34 0.85 0.66
C TYR A 13 22.25 0.22 1.51
N SER A 14 21.68 1.03 2.38
CA SER A 14 20.52 0.67 3.22
C SER A 14 19.20 1.01 2.54
N ALA A 15 18.17 0.20 2.77
CA ALA A 15 16.80 0.51 2.41
C ALA A 15 16.10 1.40 3.48
N ASN A 16 16.73 1.59 4.63
CA ASN A 16 16.15 2.32 5.75
C ASN A 16 15.95 3.80 5.38
N LEU A 17 14.74 4.30 5.59
CA LEU A 17 14.36 5.67 5.30
C LEU A 17 14.57 6.53 6.55
N THR A 18 15.64 7.34 6.58
CA THR A 18 15.97 8.20 7.72
C THR A 18 15.41 9.62 7.60
N GLY A 19 15.03 10.02 6.40
CA GLY A 19 14.45 11.35 6.14
C GLY A 19 13.99 11.49 4.70
N ILE A 20 13.31 12.59 4.41
CA ILE A 20 12.86 12.96 3.06
C ILE A 20 13.24 14.42 2.77
N LEU A 21 13.28 14.77 1.50
CA LEU A 21 13.40 16.17 1.10
C LEU A 21 12.01 16.82 1.09
N VAL A 22 11.94 18.00 1.69
CA VAL A 22 10.74 18.84 1.71
C VAL A 22 11.06 20.20 1.08
N THR A 23 10.05 20.93 0.64
CA THR A 23 10.20 22.30 0.17
C THR A 23 10.17 23.23 1.37
N GLY A 24 11.31 23.83 1.70
CA GLY A 24 11.44 24.81 2.77
C GLY A 24 10.74 26.14 2.46
N ALA A 25 10.65 27.01 3.45
CA ALA A 25 9.98 28.31 3.36
C ALA A 25 10.58 29.24 2.29
N ASN A 26 11.85 29.04 1.96
CA ASN A 26 12.57 29.78 0.91
C ASN A 26 12.43 29.16 -0.50
N GLY A 27 11.62 28.08 -0.63
CA GLY A 27 11.45 27.32 -1.87
C GLY A 27 12.63 26.41 -2.23
N GLN A 28 13.61 26.23 -1.32
CA GLN A 28 14.72 25.32 -1.52
C GLN A 28 14.46 23.98 -0.83
N PRO A 29 15.05 22.87 -1.33
CA PRO A 29 14.97 21.58 -0.67
C PRO A 29 15.62 21.63 0.73
N GLU A 30 14.92 21.12 1.73
CA GLU A 30 15.40 20.96 3.10
C GLU A 30 15.22 19.50 3.52
N LEU A 31 16.11 18.97 4.36
CA LEU A 31 15.98 17.63 4.91
C LEU A 31 14.98 17.63 6.07
N PHE A 32 13.90 16.85 5.93
CA PHE A 32 13.03 16.50 7.05
C PHE A 32 13.54 15.18 7.64
N ASP A 33 14.25 15.28 8.75
CA ASP A 33 14.96 14.19 9.41
C ASP A 33 14.02 13.48 10.40
N PHE A 34 13.62 12.25 10.07
CA PHE A 34 12.75 11.43 10.92
C PHE A 34 13.40 11.03 12.23
N THR A 35 14.74 11.00 12.32
CA THR A 35 15.44 10.60 13.55
C THR A 35 15.18 11.56 14.70
N GLN A 36 14.86 12.82 14.41
CA GLN A 36 14.49 13.84 15.40
C GLN A 36 13.11 13.56 16.05
N PHE A 37 12.30 12.71 15.42
CA PHE A 37 10.97 12.33 15.89
C PHE A 37 10.89 10.86 16.32
N GLY A 38 12.02 10.22 16.63
CA GLY A 38 12.09 8.84 17.06
C GLY A 38 12.42 7.83 15.95
N GLY A 39 12.66 8.31 14.73
CA GLY A 39 12.97 7.47 13.56
C GLY A 39 11.72 6.91 12.87
N THR A 40 11.96 6.11 11.85
CA THR A 40 10.91 5.30 11.20
C THR A 40 10.92 3.89 11.78
N VAL A 41 9.78 3.20 11.70
CA VAL A 41 9.71 1.77 11.98
C VAL A 41 10.15 1.02 10.73
N ASP A 42 11.10 0.10 10.89
CA ASP A 42 11.54 -0.76 9.80
C ASP A 42 10.39 -1.67 9.37
N ALA A 43 9.86 -1.45 8.17
CA ALA A 43 8.73 -2.20 7.65
C ALA A 43 9.07 -2.67 6.23
N ILE A 44 8.87 -3.90 5.96
CA ILE A 44 9.16 -4.66 4.73
C ILE A 44 9.93 -3.92 3.60
N ALA A 45 9.44 -2.75 3.16
CA ALA A 45 10.03 -1.99 2.04
C ALA A 45 11.27 -1.17 2.43
N ASN A 46 11.36 -0.75 3.68
CA ASN A 46 12.47 0.04 4.22
C ASN A 46 13.22 -0.68 5.36
N ALA A 47 13.04 -1.99 5.47
CA ALA A 47 13.76 -2.82 6.43
C ALA A 47 15.01 -3.43 5.79
N ASP A 48 16.12 -3.34 6.49
CA ASP A 48 17.34 -4.09 6.16
C ASP A 48 17.34 -5.49 6.80
N GLU A 49 18.31 -6.32 6.43
CA GLU A 49 18.48 -7.64 7.05
C GLU A 49 18.95 -7.50 8.51
N PRO A 50 18.52 -8.35 9.42
CA PRO A 50 17.70 -9.57 9.20
C PRO A 50 16.16 -9.35 9.19
N PHE A 51 15.69 -8.16 9.50
CA PHE A 51 14.25 -7.84 9.65
C PHE A 51 13.49 -8.03 8.33
N HIS A 52 14.05 -7.58 7.22
CA HIS A 52 13.45 -7.75 5.89
C HIS A 52 13.07 -9.20 5.58
N SER A 53 13.98 -10.14 5.83
CA SER A 53 13.74 -11.57 5.60
C SER A 53 12.61 -12.11 6.49
N VAL A 54 12.49 -11.66 7.73
CA VAL A 54 11.42 -12.05 8.64
C VAL A 54 10.08 -11.51 8.13
N HIS A 55 10.00 -10.23 7.79
CA HIS A 55 8.79 -9.59 7.28
C HIS A 55 8.30 -10.27 6.00
N ARG A 56 9.20 -10.54 5.04
CA ARG A 56 8.84 -11.24 3.81
C ARG A 56 8.30 -12.65 4.04
N LYS A 57 8.87 -13.40 4.97
CA LYS A 57 8.38 -14.76 5.30
C LYS A 57 6.97 -14.75 5.87
N LEU A 58 6.57 -13.68 6.55
CA LEU A 58 5.20 -13.51 7.07
C LEU A 58 4.22 -13.06 5.98
N VAL A 59 4.63 -12.17 5.07
CA VAL A 59 3.74 -11.57 4.08
C VAL A 59 3.54 -12.43 2.83
N LEU A 60 4.64 -12.98 2.27
CA LEU A 60 4.62 -13.67 0.98
C LEU A 60 3.69 -14.89 0.88
N PRO A 61 3.47 -15.70 1.94
CA PRO A 61 2.54 -16.81 1.87
C PRO A 61 1.12 -16.42 1.46
N GLN A 62 0.69 -15.18 1.76
CA GLN A 62 -0.63 -14.67 1.41
C GLN A 62 -0.66 -13.91 0.06
N LEU A 63 0.49 -13.55 -0.49
CA LEU A 63 0.62 -12.85 -1.78
C LEU A 63 1.04 -13.77 -2.92
N ASN A 64 0.82 -15.08 -2.79
CA ASN A 64 1.19 -16.03 -3.83
C ASN A 64 0.17 -16.09 -4.98
N ALA A 65 0.61 -16.59 -6.14
CA ALA A 65 -0.21 -16.66 -7.35
C ALA A 65 -1.55 -17.42 -7.17
N ARG A 66 -1.60 -18.44 -6.30
CA ARG A 66 -2.82 -19.21 -6.04
C ARG A 66 -3.85 -18.34 -5.30
N LYS A 67 -3.45 -17.60 -4.29
CA LYS A 67 -4.35 -16.68 -3.54
C LYS A 67 -4.87 -15.59 -4.46
N VAL A 68 -3.99 -14.99 -5.28
CA VAL A 68 -4.39 -13.97 -6.25
C VAL A 68 -5.36 -14.53 -7.29
N ALA A 69 -5.10 -15.71 -7.85
CA ALA A 69 -6.00 -16.36 -8.80
C ALA A 69 -7.39 -16.68 -8.20
N ALA A 70 -7.45 -17.01 -6.91
CA ALA A 70 -8.71 -17.27 -6.23
C ALA A 70 -9.64 -16.05 -6.16
N MET A 71 -9.10 -14.82 -6.30
CA MET A 71 -9.85 -13.57 -6.29
C MET A 71 -10.41 -13.17 -7.67
N GLU A 72 -10.07 -13.90 -8.75
CA GLU A 72 -10.44 -13.49 -10.12
C GLU A 72 -11.93 -13.22 -10.29
N ALA A 73 -12.81 -14.07 -9.74
CA ALA A 73 -14.25 -13.92 -9.86
C ALA A 73 -14.72 -12.62 -9.18
N GLU A 74 -14.23 -12.35 -7.98
CA GLU A 74 -14.58 -11.16 -7.19
C GLU A 74 -14.07 -9.87 -7.88
N VAL A 75 -12.82 -9.88 -8.35
CA VAL A 75 -12.24 -8.75 -9.12
C VAL A 75 -13.03 -8.50 -10.41
N ARG A 76 -13.45 -9.56 -11.10
CA ARG A 76 -14.27 -9.47 -12.31
C ARG A 76 -15.63 -8.85 -12.03
N ASP A 77 -16.25 -9.18 -10.90
CA ASP A 77 -17.53 -8.61 -10.50
C ASP A 77 -17.39 -7.14 -10.11
N TRP A 78 -16.34 -6.75 -9.40
CA TRP A 78 -16.06 -5.33 -9.14
C TRP A 78 -15.86 -4.54 -10.44
N ALA A 79 -15.10 -5.09 -11.39
CA ALA A 79 -14.88 -4.46 -12.69
C ALA A 79 -16.18 -4.32 -13.49
N ARG A 80 -17.03 -5.35 -13.52
CA ARG A 80 -18.33 -5.30 -14.20
C ARG A 80 -19.25 -4.24 -13.58
N ASN A 81 -19.29 -4.16 -12.25
CA ASN A 81 -20.12 -3.18 -11.56
C ASN A 81 -19.66 -1.74 -11.85
N GLY A 82 -18.34 -1.49 -11.86
CA GLY A 82 -17.80 -0.18 -12.22
C GLY A 82 -18.09 0.19 -13.69
N VAL A 83 -17.90 -0.76 -14.63
CA VAL A 83 -18.26 -0.55 -16.04
C VAL A 83 -19.76 -0.30 -16.21
N GLN A 84 -20.62 -1.05 -15.51
CA GLN A 84 -22.09 -0.88 -15.61
C GLN A 84 -22.51 0.52 -15.17
N LYS A 85 -21.97 1.05 -14.09
CA LYS A 85 -22.24 2.43 -13.66
C LYS A 85 -21.88 3.46 -14.74
N LEU A 86 -20.73 3.29 -15.40
CA LEU A 86 -20.31 4.18 -16.50
C LEU A 86 -21.26 4.08 -17.71
N VAL A 87 -21.69 2.86 -18.06
CA VAL A 87 -22.62 2.61 -19.16
C VAL A 87 -23.99 3.21 -18.85
N ASP A 88 -24.54 3.02 -17.66
CA ASP A 88 -25.84 3.52 -17.25
C ASP A 88 -25.87 5.06 -17.22
N ALA A 89 -24.76 5.68 -16.81
CA ALA A 89 -24.61 7.13 -16.80
C ALA A 89 -24.32 7.73 -18.21
N GLY A 90 -23.92 6.90 -19.18
CA GLY A 90 -23.54 7.32 -20.53
C GLY A 90 -22.21 8.08 -20.62
N GLN A 91 -21.66 8.48 -19.49
CA GLN A 91 -20.35 9.12 -19.33
C GLN A 91 -19.89 8.95 -17.87
N GLY A 92 -18.60 9.12 -17.62
CA GLY A 92 -18.11 9.09 -16.24
C GLY A 92 -16.59 9.06 -16.14
N ASP A 93 -16.10 9.09 -14.90
CA ASP A 93 -14.68 9.00 -14.59
C ASP A 93 -14.26 7.53 -14.43
N CYS A 94 -13.64 7.00 -15.48
CA CYS A 94 -13.08 5.64 -15.48
C CYS A 94 -11.98 5.44 -14.41
N VAL A 95 -11.28 6.51 -14.04
CA VAL A 95 -10.23 6.42 -13.01
C VAL A 95 -10.87 6.19 -11.65
N GLY A 96 -11.88 6.97 -11.29
CA GLY A 96 -12.60 6.82 -10.04
C GLY A 96 -13.32 5.47 -9.92
N GLU A 97 -14.11 5.09 -10.94
CA GLU A 97 -14.97 3.90 -10.88
C GLU A 97 -14.23 2.57 -11.03
N LEU A 98 -13.09 2.54 -11.73
CA LEU A 98 -12.34 1.31 -12.03
C LEU A 98 -10.91 1.35 -11.51
N ALA A 99 -10.12 2.33 -11.98
CA ALA A 99 -8.68 2.30 -11.80
C ALA A 99 -8.27 2.44 -10.32
N ASN A 100 -8.96 3.28 -9.56
CA ASN A 100 -8.66 3.53 -8.15
C ASN A 100 -9.28 2.48 -7.24
N ALA A 101 -10.57 2.19 -7.42
CA ALA A 101 -11.32 1.34 -6.49
C ALA A 101 -10.87 -0.13 -6.50
N ILE A 102 -10.57 -0.70 -7.67
CA ILE A 102 -10.28 -2.15 -7.79
C ILE A 102 -8.96 -2.54 -7.10
N PRO A 103 -7.82 -1.87 -7.33
CA PRO A 103 -6.57 -2.23 -6.67
C PRO A 103 -6.65 -2.15 -5.14
N VAL A 104 -7.32 -1.12 -4.63
CA VAL A 104 -7.48 -0.94 -3.17
C VAL A 104 -8.39 -2.02 -2.58
N LYS A 105 -9.46 -2.44 -3.26
CA LYS A 105 -10.29 -3.59 -2.84
C LYS A 105 -9.49 -4.89 -2.83
N VAL A 106 -8.66 -5.12 -3.85
CA VAL A 106 -7.77 -6.30 -3.91
C VAL A 106 -6.81 -6.29 -2.72
N MET A 107 -6.19 -5.15 -2.44
CA MET A 107 -5.30 -4.99 -1.29
C MET A 107 -6.07 -5.24 0.03
N ALA A 108 -7.22 -4.60 0.23
CA ALA A 108 -8.04 -4.79 1.43
C ALA A 108 -8.35 -6.27 1.66
N ARG A 109 -8.75 -6.99 0.60
CA ARG A 109 -9.04 -8.43 0.63
C ARG A 109 -7.83 -9.28 0.99
N LEU A 110 -6.65 -8.97 0.42
CA LEU A 110 -5.40 -9.72 0.70
C LEU A 110 -4.87 -9.44 2.11
N VAL A 111 -5.03 -8.22 2.58
CA VAL A 111 -4.59 -7.82 3.93
C VAL A 111 -5.56 -8.32 5.01
N GLY A 112 -6.85 -8.45 4.69
CA GLY A 112 -7.91 -8.82 5.64
C GLY A 112 -8.63 -7.62 6.24
N LEU A 113 -8.71 -6.51 5.49
CA LEU A 113 -9.48 -5.31 5.82
C LEU A 113 -10.86 -5.35 5.15
N PRO A 114 -11.87 -4.62 5.68
CA PRO A 114 -13.16 -4.49 5.05
C PRO A 114 -13.05 -3.85 3.65
N VAL A 115 -13.60 -4.50 2.63
CA VAL A 115 -13.61 -3.95 1.26
C VAL A 115 -14.59 -2.78 1.10
N ASP A 116 -15.52 -2.62 2.03
CA ASP A 116 -16.48 -1.51 2.04
C ASP A 116 -15.82 -0.20 2.48
N ASP A 117 -14.67 -0.25 3.15
CA ASP A 117 -13.90 0.93 3.58
C ASP A 117 -12.98 1.46 2.45
N VAL A 118 -13.23 1.05 1.19
CA VAL A 118 -12.37 1.35 0.04
C VAL A 118 -12.12 2.84 -0.15
N ASP A 119 -13.10 3.70 0.09
CA ASP A 119 -12.95 5.15 -0.10
C ASP A 119 -11.92 5.74 0.88
N GLN A 120 -11.99 5.33 2.14
CA GLN A 120 -11.05 5.75 3.17
C GLN A 120 -9.65 5.16 2.94
N LEU A 121 -9.58 3.87 2.57
CA LEU A 121 -8.31 3.21 2.24
C LEU A 121 -7.63 3.85 1.02
N LEU A 122 -8.43 4.29 0.04
CA LEU A 122 -7.94 4.97 -1.15
C LEU A 122 -7.32 6.33 -0.80
N GLU A 123 -7.97 7.12 0.05
CA GLU A 123 -7.47 8.40 0.52
C GLU A 123 -6.10 8.25 1.19
N TRP A 124 -5.97 7.28 2.10
CA TRP A 124 -4.69 7.00 2.77
C TRP A 124 -3.62 6.46 1.82
N ALA A 125 -3.98 5.63 0.85
CA ALA A 125 -3.04 5.10 -0.14
C ALA A 125 -2.41 6.22 -0.98
N PHE A 126 -3.21 7.20 -1.43
CA PHE A 126 -2.69 8.35 -2.17
C PHE A 126 -1.89 9.33 -1.30
N SER A 127 -2.28 9.52 -0.03
CA SER A 127 -1.51 10.33 0.91
C SER A 127 -0.08 9.79 1.11
N GLY A 128 0.09 8.47 1.14
CA GLY A 128 1.40 7.82 1.19
C GLY A 128 2.27 8.11 -0.04
N GLY A 129 1.66 8.14 -1.23
CA GLY A 129 2.34 8.48 -2.48
C GLY A 129 2.89 9.91 -2.49
N ASP A 130 2.13 10.88 -1.98
CA ASP A 130 2.54 12.29 -1.89
C ASP A 130 3.84 12.47 -1.08
N ILE A 131 4.06 11.67 -0.03
CA ILE A 131 5.29 11.70 0.77
C ILE A 131 6.51 11.31 -0.08
N LEU A 132 6.37 10.33 -0.96
CA LEU A 132 7.48 9.74 -1.71
C LEU A 132 7.68 10.39 -3.10
N ALA A 133 6.63 10.96 -3.68
CA ALA A 133 6.63 11.40 -5.07
C ALA A 133 7.28 12.77 -5.31
N GLY A 134 7.57 13.53 -4.26
CA GLY A 134 8.04 14.89 -4.49
C GLY A 134 8.72 15.54 -3.30
N THR A 135 8.70 16.85 -3.30
CA THR A 135 9.14 17.69 -2.19
C THR A 135 7.91 18.39 -1.60
N PRO A 136 7.13 17.71 -0.73
CA PRO A 136 5.98 18.34 -0.09
C PRO A 136 6.44 19.55 0.73
N THR A 137 5.56 20.54 0.90
CA THR A 137 5.82 21.65 1.83
C THR A 137 5.72 21.15 3.27
N LEU A 138 6.30 21.90 4.23
CA LEU A 138 6.16 21.56 5.64
C LEU A 138 4.68 21.55 6.09
N GLU A 139 3.85 22.44 5.57
CA GLU A 139 2.41 22.48 5.84
C GLU A 139 1.75 21.16 5.34
N ARG A 140 2.05 20.76 4.10
CA ARG A 140 1.56 19.48 3.55
C ARG A 140 2.05 18.28 4.37
N MET A 141 3.28 18.29 4.87
CA MET A 141 3.81 17.25 5.76
C MET A 141 3.01 17.11 7.06
N VAL A 142 2.52 18.21 7.63
CA VAL A 142 1.65 18.15 8.83
C VAL A 142 0.32 17.44 8.51
N GLU A 143 -0.32 17.77 7.38
CA GLU A 143 -1.54 17.11 6.92
C GLU A 143 -1.31 15.61 6.67
N LEU A 144 -0.23 15.27 5.95
CA LEU A 144 0.12 13.87 5.65
C LEU A 144 0.43 13.07 6.92
N SER A 145 1.08 13.70 7.90
CA SER A 145 1.36 13.06 9.20
C SER A 145 0.08 12.81 9.98
N ALA A 146 -0.89 13.72 9.96
CA ALA A 146 -2.20 13.52 10.57
C ALA A 146 -2.96 12.37 9.91
N SER A 147 -3.03 12.35 8.58
CA SER A 147 -3.65 11.27 7.79
C SER A 147 -3.01 9.90 8.06
N THR A 148 -1.66 9.86 8.14
CA THR A 148 -0.93 8.62 8.50
C THR A 148 -1.26 8.18 9.94
N GLY A 149 -1.42 9.11 10.87
CA GLY A 149 -1.84 8.84 12.24
C GLY A 149 -3.24 8.21 12.31
N GLU A 150 -4.20 8.76 11.58
CA GLU A 150 -5.56 8.20 11.47
C GLU A 150 -5.56 6.79 10.88
N MET A 151 -4.82 6.59 9.79
CA MET A 151 -4.64 5.26 9.18
C MET A 151 -4.02 4.28 10.18
N SER A 152 -2.98 4.68 10.90
CA SER A 152 -2.31 3.84 11.90
C SER A 152 -3.26 3.39 12.99
N GLU A 153 -4.09 4.30 13.52
CA GLU A 153 -5.09 3.98 14.55
C GLU A 153 -6.16 3.02 14.03
N TYR A 154 -6.70 3.27 12.82
CA TYR A 154 -7.65 2.36 12.17
C TYR A 154 -7.06 0.96 12.00
N LEU A 155 -5.85 0.85 11.46
CA LEU A 155 -5.19 -0.44 11.24
C LEU A 155 -4.89 -1.15 12.56
N LYS A 156 -4.47 -0.39 13.57
CA LYS A 156 -4.23 -0.92 14.92
C LYS A 156 -5.50 -1.50 15.53
N GLN A 157 -6.64 -0.83 15.40
CA GLN A 157 -7.93 -1.33 15.89
C GLN A 157 -8.31 -2.67 15.23
N HIS A 158 -8.15 -2.79 13.92
CA HIS A 158 -8.38 -4.05 13.21
C HIS A 158 -7.41 -5.15 13.64
N PHE A 159 -6.14 -4.81 13.82
CA PHE A 159 -5.10 -5.72 14.28
C PHE A 159 -5.39 -6.22 15.71
N ASP A 160 -5.71 -5.32 16.64
CA ASP A 160 -6.04 -5.65 18.03
C ASP A 160 -7.27 -6.58 18.10
N ALA A 161 -8.30 -6.30 17.31
CA ALA A 161 -9.48 -7.16 17.22
C ALA A 161 -9.13 -8.58 16.73
N ARG A 162 -8.18 -8.72 15.77
CA ARG A 162 -7.67 -10.03 15.33
C ARG A 162 -6.81 -10.70 16.40
N LEU A 163 -5.97 -9.95 17.08
CA LEU A 163 -5.10 -10.47 18.12
C LEU A 163 -5.89 -11.03 19.31
N GLN A 164 -7.09 -10.51 19.58
CA GLN A 164 -7.98 -11.00 20.65
C GLN A 164 -8.76 -12.27 20.27
N ARG A 165 -8.85 -12.62 19.00
CA ARG A 165 -9.54 -13.86 18.56
C ARG A 165 -8.63 -15.07 18.77
N SER A 166 -9.24 -16.26 18.82
CA SER A 166 -8.47 -17.51 18.72
C SER A 166 -7.71 -17.57 17.40
N ALA A 167 -6.50 -18.12 17.41
CA ALA A 167 -5.73 -18.29 16.18
C ALA A 167 -6.49 -19.22 15.23
N PRO A 168 -6.64 -18.87 13.95
CA PRO A 168 -7.18 -19.80 12.95
C PRO A 168 -6.21 -20.97 12.75
N GLU A 169 -6.73 -22.13 12.36
CA GLU A 169 -5.89 -23.29 12.02
C GLU A 169 -4.92 -22.99 10.85
N SER A 170 -5.36 -22.15 9.93
CA SER A 170 -4.56 -21.64 8.82
C SER A 170 -4.85 -20.17 8.61
N PRO A 171 -3.83 -19.30 8.49
CA PRO A 171 -4.00 -17.90 8.16
C PRO A 171 -4.66 -17.72 6.78
N ASP A 172 -5.68 -16.88 6.72
CA ASP A 172 -6.42 -16.61 5.48
C ASP A 172 -5.90 -15.38 4.73
N ASP A 173 -5.36 -14.41 5.45
CA ASP A 173 -4.89 -13.14 4.94
C ASP A 173 -3.55 -12.72 5.59
N VAL A 174 -3.01 -11.59 5.12
CA VAL A 174 -1.73 -11.05 5.65
C VAL A 174 -1.85 -10.69 7.13
N MET A 175 -2.97 -10.14 7.56
CA MET A 175 -3.17 -9.75 8.97
C MET A 175 -3.13 -10.97 9.90
N ASP A 176 -3.71 -12.09 9.52
CA ASP A 176 -3.63 -13.34 10.28
C ASP A 176 -2.18 -13.82 10.43
N GLU A 177 -1.38 -13.75 9.34
CA GLU A 177 0.04 -14.11 9.38
C GLU A 177 0.85 -13.17 10.28
N LEU A 178 0.59 -11.89 10.23
CA LEU A 178 1.27 -10.91 11.08
C LEU A 178 0.88 -11.10 12.55
N VAL A 179 -0.40 -11.35 12.84
CA VAL A 179 -0.87 -11.70 14.20
C VAL A 179 -0.18 -12.97 14.71
N ARG A 180 -0.03 -14.00 13.85
CA ARG A 180 0.76 -15.19 14.18
C ARG A 180 2.20 -14.83 14.50
N GLY A 181 2.84 -14.01 13.67
CA GLY A 181 4.23 -13.54 13.88
C GLY A 181 4.41 -12.81 15.22
N VAL A 182 3.46 -11.97 15.62
CA VAL A 182 3.48 -11.28 16.91
C VAL A 182 3.32 -12.26 18.07
N ARG A 183 2.40 -13.23 17.99
CA ARG A 183 2.20 -14.26 19.01
C ARG A 183 3.42 -15.17 19.19
N GLU A 184 4.13 -15.45 18.12
CA GLU A 184 5.36 -16.24 18.12
C GLU A 184 6.61 -15.42 18.52
N GLY A 185 6.46 -14.10 18.73
CA GLY A 185 7.57 -13.21 19.09
C GLY A 185 8.57 -12.95 17.95
N LEU A 186 8.17 -13.16 16.70
CA LEU A 186 9.01 -12.94 15.51
C LEU A 186 9.10 -11.45 15.13
N ILE A 187 8.04 -10.70 15.36
CA ILE A 187 7.93 -9.26 15.12
C ILE A 187 7.16 -8.60 16.25
N SER A 188 7.33 -7.30 16.44
CA SER A 188 6.49 -6.51 17.33
C SER A 188 5.13 -6.20 16.70
N GLN A 189 4.16 -5.81 17.51
CA GLN A 189 2.87 -5.31 17.00
C GLN A 189 3.06 -4.03 16.17
N GLN A 190 4.00 -3.18 16.56
CA GLN A 190 4.33 -1.96 15.84
C GLN A 190 4.86 -2.29 14.44
N ASP A 191 5.77 -3.26 14.31
CA ASP A 191 6.25 -3.71 13.00
C ASP A 191 5.12 -4.25 12.14
N ALA A 192 4.21 -5.06 12.72
CA ALA A 192 3.08 -5.62 12.02
C ALA A 192 2.16 -4.53 11.45
N VAL A 193 1.77 -3.53 12.26
CA VAL A 193 0.94 -2.41 11.80
C VAL A 193 1.67 -1.59 10.72
N SER A 194 2.97 -1.33 10.89
CA SER A 194 3.77 -0.59 9.91
C SER A 194 3.89 -1.34 8.57
N ILE A 195 4.00 -2.67 8.59
CA ILE A 195 3.95 -3.48 7.37
C ILE A 195 2.60 -3.29 6.65
N ILE A 196 1.47 -3.27 7.37
CA ILE A 196 0.16 -3.05 6.76
C ILE A 196 0.06 -1.64 6.19
N ILE A 197 0.57 -0.61 6.87
CA ILE A 197 0.63 0.78 6.36
C ILE A 197 1.35 0.81 5.00
N VAL A 198 2.51 0.16 4.90
CA VAL A 198 3.27 0.09 3.63
C VAL A 198 2.48 -0.63 2.54
N LEU A 199 1.79 -1.72 2.86
CA LEU A 199 0.97 -2.45 1.88
C LEU A 199 -0.22 -1.62 1.39
N VAL A 200 -0.90 -0.87 2.27
CA VAL A 200 -1.98 0.05 1.90
C VAL A 200 -1.45 1.16 0.98
N GLY A 201 -0.36 1.83 1.36
CA GLY A 201 0.25 2.89 0.55
C GLY A 201 0.70 2.41 -0.83
N ALA A 202 1.31 1.21 -0.90
CA ALA A 202 1.81 0.66 -2.17
C ALA A 202 0.70 0.24 -3.16
N ALA A 203 -0.51 -0.05 -2.68
CA ALA A 203 -1.57 -0.62 -3.52
C ALA A 203 -2.32 0.40 -4.38
N GLY A 204 -2.41 1.66 -3.91
CA GLY A 204 -3.30 2.65 -4.52
C GLY A 204 -2.78 3.19 -5.85
N GLU A 205 -1.55 3.62 -5.91
CA GLU A 205 -1.08 4.53 -6.97
C GLU A 205 -0.62 3.82 -8.24
N SER A 206 0.28 2.85 -8.13
CA SER A 206 0.96 2.25 -9.29
C SER A 206 0.00 1.50 -10.22
N THR A 207 -0.87 0.67 -9.67
CA THR A 207 -1.85 -0.11 -10.43
C THR A 207 -2.95 0.79 -10.99
N SER A 208 -3.41 1.77 -10.22
CA SER A 208 -4.40 2.76 -10.66
C SER A 208 -3.88 3.57 -11.85
N SER A 209 -2.66 4.05 -11.78
CA SER A 209 -1.99 4.77 -12.87
C SER A 209 -1.84 3.92 -14.13
N LEU A 210 -1.50 2.63 -13.96
CA LEU A 210 -1.40 1.69 -15.09
C LEU A 210 -2.76 1.49 -15.77
N VAL A 211 -3.82 1.22 -15.00
CA VAL A 211 -5.17 1.00 -15.54
C VAL A 211 -5.71 2.27 -16.19
N GLY A 212 -5.60 3.42 -15.54
CA GLY A 212 -6.01 4.70 -16.11
C GLY A 212 -5.29 5.05 -17.41
N SER A 213 -3.97 4.80 -17.46
CA SER A 213 -3.18 5.00 -18.68
C SER A 213 -3.59 4.04 -19.79
N ALA A 214 -3.84 2.77 -19.49
CA ALA A 214 -4.33 1.79 -20.45
C ALA A 214 -5.69 2.20 -21.04
N VAL A 215 -6.64 2.59 -20.22
CA VAL A 215 -7.96 3.07 -20.66
C VAL A 215 -7.81 4.30 -21.55
N ARG A 216 -6.96 5.26 -21.18
CA ARG A 216 -6.70 6.45 -22.00
C ARG A 216 -6.14 6.10 -23.38
N ILE A 217 -5.17 5.19 -23.46
CA ILE A 217 -4.58 4.73 -24.73
C ILE A 217 -5.64 4.05 -25.58
N LEU A 218 -6.44 3.14 -25.00
CA LEU A 218 -7.52 2.45 -25.70
C LEU A 218 -8.60 3.42 -26.21
N ALA A 219 -8.95 4.45 -25.43
CA ALA A 219 -9.92 5.46 -25.83
C ALA A 219 -9.42 6.30 -27.03
N GLN A 220 -8.12 6.48 -27.19
CA GLN A 220 -7.51 7.25 -28.28
C GLN A 220 -7.27 6.44 -29.55
N ASP A 221 -7.24 5.10 -29.49
CA ASP A 221 -6.94 4.23 -30.63
C ASP A 221 -7.98 3.11 -30.78
N ALA A 222 -8.93 3.34 -31.67
CA ALA A 222 -9.97 2.36 -32.00
C ALA A 222 -9.42 1.05 -32.62
N SER A 223 -8.19 1.03 -33.13
CA SER A 223 -7.56 -0.17 -33.67
C SER A 223 -7.11 -1.10 -32.55
N LEU A 224 -6.64 -0.55 -31.44
CA LEU A 224 -6.25 -1.31 -30.25
C LEU A 224 -7.46 -1.92 -29.53
N GLN A 225 -8.61 -1.23 -29.56
CA GLN A 225 -9.85 -1.76 -28.94
C GLN A 225 -10.36 -3.05 -29.59
N ARG A 226 -9.98 -3.32 -30.85
CA ARG A 226 -10.39 -4.49 -31.62
C ARG A 226 -9.47 -5.70 -31.54
N ARG A 227 -8.35 -5.57 -30.84
CA ARG A 227 -7.37 -6.63 -30.58
C ARG A 227 -7.62 -7.32 -29.26
#